data_715ddc9fa6145eb25bc1850f2e93a596
#
_entry.id   715ddc9fa6145eb25bc1850f2e93a596
#
_cell.length_a   1.000
_cell.length_b   1.000
_cell.length_c   1.000
_cell.angle_alpha   90.00
_cell.angle_beta   90.00
_cell.angle_gamma   90.00
#
_symmetry.space_group_name_H-M   'P 1'
#
loop_
_entity.id
_entity.type
_entity.pdbx_description
1 polymer ?
#
loop_
_entity_poly.entity_id
_entity_poly.type
_entity_poly.pdbx_seq_one_letter_code
_entity_poly.pdbx_strand_id
1 'polypeptide(L)'
;RYQWVINSETETLRFDGSDSTIVNADSNQITVPLHRLKTGFKVEYKVENEYGTAPAGLTSGDSYFVRAVDDNTLELYDTAHNALSIQTTTGRRDLGDPGTGDEHTLFTCRISVKDNTFYFPKHGLFTGNGVYYRSSKAGDIGGMVNNGLYYVYKVDNNYFQVAQTQADATNIDISGADAPV
;
A
#
# COMPACT_ATOMS: atom_id res chain seq x y z
N ARG A 1 24.59 12.23 -3.19
CA ARG A 1 23.45 12.49 -2.30
C ARG A 1 22.22 11.93 -2.96
N TYR A 2 21.70 10.81 -2.47
CA TYR A 2 20.43 10.27 -2.95
C TYR A 2 19.31 11.20 -2.47
N GLN A 3 18.52 11.72 -3.40
CA GLN A 3 17.39 12.58 -3.11
C GLN A 3 16.15 11.70 -3.08
N TRP A 4 15.57 11.50 -1.91
CA TRP A 4 14.31 10.77 -1.78
C TRP A 4 13.16 11.57 -2.37
N VAL A 5 12.36 10.91 -3.19
CA VAL A 5 11.15 11.48 -3.78
C VAL A 5 9.96 10.64 -3.34
N ILE A 6 9.01 11.28 -2.71
CA ILE A 6 7.70 10.69 -2.43
C ILE A 6 6.82 10.93 -3.65
N ASN A 7 6.38 9.86 -4.29
CA ASN A 7 5.45 9.94 -5.41
C ASN A 7 4.06 9.48 -4.95
N SER A 8 3.04 10.28 -5.23
CA SER A 8 1.63 9.97 -4.93
C SER A 8 0.97 9.09 -5.98
N GLU A 9 1.72 8.60 -6.99
CA GLU A 9 1.13 7.73 -8.01
C GLU A 9 0.55 6.47 -7.37
N THR A 10 -0.74 6.24 -7.64
CA THR A 10 -1.44 5.01 -7.33
C THR A 10 -1.50 4.16 -8.57
N GLU A 11 -1.11 2.89 -8.47
CA GLU A 11 -1.33 1.90 -9.51
C GLU A 11 -2.62 1.16 -9.20
N THR A 12 -3.48 1.01 -10.21
CA THR A 12 -4.69 0.18 -10.12
C THR A 12 -4.50 -1.02 -11.03
N LEU A 13 -4.52 -2.20 -10.44
CA LEU A 13 -4.55 -3.46 -11.16
C LEU A 13 -6.01 -3.92 -11.27
N ARG A 14 -6.42 -4.32 -12.47
CA ARG A 14 -7.74 -4.88 -12.74
C ARG A 14 -7.61 -6.35 -13.12
N PHE A 15 -8.51 -7.17 -12.65
CA PHE A 15 -8.54 -8.59 -12.95
C PHE A 15 -9.97 -9.15 -12.86
N ASP A 16 -10.20 -10.26 -13.55
CA ASP A 16 -11.45 -11.01 -13.44
C ASP A 16 -11.40 -11.88 -12.17
N GLY A 17 -12.22 -11.51 -11.18
CA GLY A 17 -12.27 -12.21 -9.89
C GLY A 17 -13.09 -13.50 -9.94
N SER A 18 -13.81 -13.76 -11.04
CA SER A 18 -14.59 -14.98 -11.26
C SER A 18 -13.81 -16.07 -11.99
N ASP A 19 -12.66 -15.72 -12.59
CA ASP A 19 -11.82 -16.65 -13.33
C ASP A 19 -10.87 -17.40 -12.38
N SER A 20 -11.09 -18.72 -12.24
CA SER A 20 -10.28 -19.58 -11.40
C SER A 20 -8.82 -19.74 -11.88
N THR A 21 -8.51 -19.36 -13.11
CA THR A 21 -7.11 -19.32 -13.59
C THR A 21 -6.39 -18.05 -13.15
N ILE A 22 -7.16 -17.01 -12.82
CA ILE A 22 -6.66 -15.74 -12.30
C ILE A 22 -6.65 -15.77 -10.78
N VAL A 23 -7.79 -16.12 -10.16
CA VAL A 23 -7.92 -16.28 -8.70
C VAL A 23 -7.85 -17.77 -8.38
N ASN A 24 -6.66 -18.24 -8.06
CA ASN A 24 -6.43 -19.66 -7.79
C ASN A 24 -6.63 -19.96 -6.30
N ALA A 25 -7.73 -20.64 -5.98
CA ALA A 25 -8.10 -21.01 -4.62
C ALA A 25 -7.14 -22.04 -3.99
N ASP A 26 -6.62 -22.99 -4.77
CA ASP A 26 -5.74 -24.04 -4.26
C ASP A 26 -4.38 -23.48 -3.79
N SER A 27 -3.84 -22.54 -4.54
CA SER A 27 -2.56 -21.87 -4.20
C SER A 27 -2.74 -20.60 -3.39
N ASN A 28 -3.96 -20.05 -3.30
CA ASN A 28 -4.26 -18.75 -2.71
C ASN A 28 -3.50 -17.60 -3.39
N GLN A 29 -3.43 -17.63 -4.71
CA GLN A 29 -2.69 -16.70 -5.54
C GLN A 29 -3.60 -15.99 -6.54
N ILE A 30 -3.21 -14.77 -6.87
CA ILE A 30 -3.86 -13.97 -7.91
C ILE A 30 -2.82 -13.73 -9.01
N THR A 31 -3.20 -14.07 -10.26
CA THR A 31 -2.36 -13.88 -11.44
C THR A 31 -2.75 -12.61 -12.17
N VAL A 32 -1.87 -11.61 -12.15
CA VAL A 32 -2.02 -10.37 -12.91
C VAL A 32 -0.71 -10.11 -13.65
N PRO A 33 -0.66 -10.31 -14.97
CA PRO A 33 0.57 -10.17 -15.73
C PRO A 33 1.26 -8.83 -15.54
N LEU A 34 2.56 -8.85 -15.24
CA LEU A 34 3.40 -7.67 -15.06
C LEU A 34 2.85 -6.68 -14.02
N HIS A 35 2.36 -7.19 -12.90
CA HIS A 35 1.70 -6.38 -11.86
C HIS A 35 2.58 -5.31 -11.19
N ARG A 36 3.90 -5.40 -11.31
CA ARG A 36 4.88 -4.44 -10.75
C ARG A 36 4.80 -4.17 -9.25
N LEU A 37 3.89 -4.82 -8.54
CA LEU A 37 3.80 -4.74 -7.09
C LEU A 37 4.98 -5.46 -6.46
N LYS A 38 5.44 -4.95 -5.32
CA LYS A 38 6.55 -5.56 -4.56
C LYS A 38 6.03 -6.08 -3.23
N THR A 39 6.70 -7.10 -2.72
CA THR A 39 6.43 -7.65 -1.40
C THR A 39 6.46 -6.54 -0.34
N GLY A 40 5.39 -6.49 0.47
CA GLY A 40 5.16 -5.50 1.49
C GLY A 40 4.32 -4.30 1.03
N PHE A 41 3.98 -4.17 -0.26
CA PHE A 41 3.08 -3.11 -0.71
C PHE A 41 1.69 -3.29 -0.11
N LYS A 42 1.12 -2.18 0.37
CA LYS A 42 -0.27 -2.11 0.82
C LYS A 42 -1.16 -1.84 -0.38
N VAL A 43 -2.22 -2.63 -0.50
CA VAL A 43 -3.25 -2.47 -1.53
C VAL A 43 -4.62 -2.44 -0.88
N GLU A 44 -5.53 -1.69 -1.45
CA GLU A 44 -6.96 -1.81 -1.16
C GLU A 44 -7.59 -2.69 -2.24
N TYR A 45 -8.38 -3.67 -1.81
CA TYR A 45 -9.12 -4.54 -2.71
C TYR A 45 -10.55 -4.03 -2.87
N LYS A 46 -11.07 -4.08 -4.11
CA LYS A 46 -12.44 -3.68 -4.38
C LYS A 46 -13.08 -4.51 -5.48
N VAL A 47 -14.37 -4.83 -5.30
CA VAL A 47 -15.25 -5.35 -6.33
C VAL A 47 -15.94 -4.16 -6.98
N GLU A 48 -15.73 -3.96 -8.28
CA GLU A 48 -16.30 -2.82 -9.00
C GLU A 48 -17.68 -3.14 -9.61
N ASN A 49 -18.00 -4.40 -9.79
CA ASN A 49 -19.33 -4.82 -10.27
C ASN A 49 -20.39 -4.66 -9.19
N GLU A 50 -21.55 -4.12 -9.55
CA GLU A 50 -22.67 -3.90 -8.62
C GLU A 50 -23.18 -5.19 -7.95
N TYR A 51 -23.14 -6.31 -8.67
CA TYR A 51 -23.61 -7.63 -8.19
C TYR A 51 -22.45 -8.62 -8.01
N GLY A 52 -21.23 -8.16 -8.09
CA GLY A 52 -20.06 -8.98 -7.89
C GLY A 52 -19.84 -9.31 -6.41
N THR A 53 -19.22 -10.45 -6.16
CA THR A 53 -18.83 -10.87 -4.80
C THR A 53 -17.32 -11.08 -4.72
N ALA A 54 -16.74 -10.75 -3.59
CA ALA A 54 -15.32 -11.02 -3.34
C ALA A 54 -15.05 -12.53 -3.25
N PRO A 55 -13.85 -13.00 -3.66
CA PRO A 55 -13.35 -14.31 -3.27
C PRO A 55 -13.41 -14.49 -1.75
N ALA A 56 -13.56 -15.72 -1.29
CA ALA A 56 -13.49 -16.01 0.14
C ALA A 56 -12.21 -15.41 0.74
N GLY A 57 -12.27 -14.95 1.97
CA GLY A 57 -11.13 -14.35 2.65
C GLY A 57 -10.78 -12.92 2.24
N LEU A 58 -11.43 -12.35 1.24
CA LEU A 58 -11.31 -10.92 0.90
C LEU A 58 -12.63 -10.19 1.19
N THR A 59 -12.50 -8.91 1.50
CA THR A 59 -13.64 -8.00 1.69
C THR A 59 -13.42 -6.76 0.84
N SER A 60 -14.42 -6.39 0.04
CA SER A 60 -14.37 -5.17 -0.77
C SER A 60 -14.25 -3.93 0.12
N GLY A 61 -13.27 -3.07 -0.15
CA GLY A 61 -12.94 -1.90 0.64
C GLY A 61 -11.87 -2.13 1.72
N ASP A 62 -11.47 -3.39 1.96
CA ASP A 62 -10.40 -3.68 2.91
C ASP A 62 -9.01 -3.58 2.29
N SER A 63 -8.03 -3.35 3.16
CA SER A 63 -6.62 -3.28 2.79
C SER A 63 -5.88 -4.57 3.11
N TYR A 64 -4.99 -4.95 2.19
CA TYR A 64 -4.14 -6.13 2.30
C TYR A 64 -2.70 -5.79 1.96
N PHE A 65 -1.78 -6.72 2.25
CA PHE A 65 -0.36 -6.56 1.96
C PHE A 65 0.10 -7.63 0.96
N VAL A 66 0.77 -7.19 -0.07
CA VAL A 66 1.21 -8.03 -1.18
C VAL A 66 2.47 -8.80 -0.82
N ARG A 67 2.50 -10.09 -1.15
CA ARG A 67 3.73 -10.85 -1.40
C ARG A 67 3.80 -11.13 -2.89
N ALA A 68 4.75 -10.52 -3.58
CA ALA A 68 5.05 -10.85 -4.96
C ALA A 68 5.74 -12.21 -5.01
N VAL A 69 5.10 -13.18 -5.64
CA VAL A 69 5.65 -14.53 -5.87
C VAL A 69 6.61 -14.46 -7.05
N ASP A 70 6.17 -13.82 -8.12
CA ASP A 70 6.95 -13.48 -9.30
C ASP A 70 6.38 -12.20 -9.97
N ASP A 71 6.78 -11.89 -11.21
CA ASP A 71 6.33 -10.68 -11.92
C ASP A 71 4.84 -10.71 -12.32
N ASN A 72 4.20 -11.88 -12.27
CA ASN A 72 2.82 -12.08 -12.70
C ASN A 72 1.89 -12.59 -11.59
N THR A 73 2.44 -13.06 -10.48
CA THR A 73 1.69 -13.77 -9.45
C THR A 73 1.93 -13.15 -8.09
N LEU A 74 0.86 -12.93 -7.35
CA LEU A 74 0.91 -12.38 -6.00
C LEU A 74 0.01 -13.14 -5.02
N GLU A 75 0.34 -13.02 -3.74
CA GLU A 75 -0.47 -13.44 -2.60
C GLU A 75 -0.84 -12.21 -1.75
N LEU A 76 -1.96 -12.28 -1.04
CA LEU A 76 -2.42 -11.24 -0.14
C LEU A 76 -2.34 -11.69 1.32
N TYR A 77 -1.91 -10.78 2.18
CA TYR A 77 -1.72 -11.00 3.62
C TYR A 77 -2.45 -9.94 4.45
N ASP A 78 -2.76 -10.30 5.68
CA ASP A 78 -3.43 -9.41 6.65
C ASP A 78 -2.50 -8.30 7.18
N THR A 79 -1.18 -8.56 7.25
CA THR A 79 -0.19 -7.61 7.76
C THR A 79 1.04 -7.53 6.88
N ALA A 80 1.73 -6.37 6.92
CA ALA A 80 3.00 -6.19 6.25
C ALA A 80 4.08 -7.16 6.77
N HIS A 81 4.07 -7.42 8.09
CA HIS A 81 4.99 -8.35 8.71
C HIS A 81 4.85 -9.75 8.11
N ASN A 82 3.63 -10.25 7.99
CA ASN A 82 3.34 -11.57 7.44
C ASN A 82 3.69 -11.66 5.94
N ALA A 83 3.38 -10.62 5.16
CA ALA A 83 3.78 -10.55 3.76
C ALA A 83 5.30 -10.58 3.55
N LEU A 84 6.07 -9.94 4.44
CA LEU A 84 7.53 -9.87 4.39
C LEU A 84 8.22 -11.12 4.96
N SER A 85 7.51 -11.95 5.73
CA SER A 85 8.03 -13.17 6.37
C SER A 85 7.95 -14.36 5.42
N ILE A 86 8.84 -14.43 4.43
CA ILE A 86 8.80 -15.40 3.32
C ILE A 86 8.87 -16.89 3.73
N GLN A 87 9.21 -17.18 4.98
CA GLN A 87 9.30 -18.55 5.52
C GLN A 87 7.95 -19.09 6.04
N THR A 88 6.89 -18.30 6.00
CA THR A 88 5.59 -18.68 6.56
C THR A 88 4.44 -18.19 5.68
N THR A 89 3.33 -18.90 5.75
CA THR A 89 2.04 -18.52 5.18
C THR A 89 1.07 -17.95 6.22
N THR A 90 1.53 -17.69 7.43
CA THR A 90 0.72 -17.09 8.49
C THR A 90 0.11 -15.77 8.01
N GLY A 91 -1.20 -15.60 8.19
CA GLY A 91 -1.92 -14.40 7.77
C GLY A 91 -2.13 -14.26 6.26
N ARG A 92 -1.73 -15.29 5.46
CA ARG A 92 -2.11 -15.34 4.04
C ARG A 92 -3.63 -15.45 3.93
N ARG A 93 -4.22 -14.69 3.03
CA ARG A 93 -5.66 -14.77 2.79
C ARG A 93 -5.98 -16.08 2.07
N ASP A 94 -6.96 -16.78 2.61
CA ASP A 94 -7.51 -17.99 1.99
C ASP A 94 -8.57 -17.55 0.97
N LEU A 95 -8.26 -17.67 -0.32
CA LEU A 95 -9.13 -17.21 -1.39
C LEU A 95 -10.33 -18.14 -1.61
N GLY A 96 -10.29 -19.36 -1.06
CA GLY A 96 -11.40 -20.31 -1.07
C GLY A 96 -12.07 -20.42 -2.43
N ASP A 97 -13.35 -20.12 -2.49
CA ASP A 97 -14.06 -20.02 -3.77
C ASP A 97 -13.75 -18.69 -4.48
N PRO A 98 -13.57 -18.69 -5.79
CA PRO A 98 -13.48 -17.47 -6.60
C PRO A 98 -14.68 -16.56 -6.34
N GLY A 99 -14.48 -15.26 -6.48
CA GLY A 99 -15.57 -14.30 -6.46
C GLY A 99 -16.51 -14.42 -7.66
N THR A 100 -17.40 -13.48 -7.79
CA THR A 100 -18.23 -13.29 -8.99
C THR A 100 -18.05 -11.89 -9.53
N GLY A 101 -18.21 -11.73 -10.83
CA GLY A 101 -17.97 -10.47 -11.53
C GLY A 101 -16.56 -10.43 -12.11
N ASP A 102 -16.46 -9.79 -13.25
CA ASP A 102 -15.26 -9.71 -14.08
C ASP A 102 -14.38 -8.49 -13.77
N GLU A 103 -14.80 -7.62 -12.86
CA GLU A 103 -14.11 -6.38 -12.57
C GLU A 103 -13.78 -6.24 -11.08
N HIS A 104 -12.62 -6.77 -10.72
CA HIS A 104 -12.00 -6.61 -9.41
C HIS A 104 -10.74 -5.75 -9.52
N THR A 105 -10.45 -4.99 -8.48
CA THR A 105 -9.29 -4.09 -8.47
C THR A 105 -8.45 -4.26 -7.22
N LEU A 106 -7.14 -4.10 -7.41
CA LEU A 106 -6.18 -3.83 -6.35
C LEU A 106 -5.53 -2.49 -6.65
N PHE A 107 -5.63 -1.53 -5.76
CA PHE A 107 -4.92 -0.27 -5.93
C PHE A 107 -3.94 -0.02 -4.78
N THR A 108 -2.78 0.50 -5.13
CA THR A 108 -1.72 0.76 -4.15
C THR A 108 -2.13 1.89 -3.23
N CYS A 109 -2.11 1.62 -1.93
CA CYS A 109 -2.43 2.59 -0.90
C CYS A 109 -1.13 2.97 -0.17
N ARG A 110 -0.44 3.99 -0.67
CA ARG A 110 0.83 4.46 -0.08
C ARG A 110 0.64 5.51 0.99
N ILE A 111 -0.56 6.07 1.10
CA ILE A 111 -0.86 7.17 2.01
C ILE A 111 -2.09 6.81 2.83
N SER A 112 -1.95 6.88 4.15
CA SER A 112 -3.07 6.80 5.07
C SER A 112 -3.49 8.21 5.46
N VAL A 113 -4.60 8.67 4.92
CA VAL A 113 -5.18 9.99 5.28
C VAL A 113 -5.63 9.99 6.75
N LYS A 114 -6.03 8.84 7.27
CA LYS A 114 -6.51 8.72 8.65
C LYS A 114 -5.39 8.97 9.68
N ASP A 115 -4.18 8.52 9.37
CA ASP A 115 -3.06 8.55 10.31
C ASP A 115 -1.95 9.51 9.83
N ASN A 116 -2.17 10.26 8.77
CA ASN A 116 -1.18 11.14 8.13
C ASN A 116 0.17 10.45 7.87
N THR A 117 0.13 9.15 7.52
CA THR A 117 1.33 8.34 7.34
C THR A 117 1.54 7.94 5.90
N PHE A 118 2.80 7.86 5.50
CA PHE A 118 3.25 7.26 4.25
C PHE A 118 3.71 5.83 4.53
N TYR A 119 3.28 4.91 3.67
CA TYR A 119 3.69 3.52 3.70
C TYR A 119 4.71 3.22 2.61
N PHE A 120 5.94 2.93 3.00
CA PHE A 120 7.02 2.48 2.12
C PHE A 120 7.83 1.39 2.84
N PRO A 121 7.62 0.11 2.48
CA PRO A 121 8.29 -0.99 3.16
C PRO A 121 9.82 -0.85 3.13
N LYS A 122 10.43 -0.97 4.30
CA LYS A 122 11.90 -0.89 4.47
C LYS A 122 12.50 0.39 3.88
N HIS A 123 11.85 1.52 4.11
CA HIS A 123 12.24 2.81 3.50
C HIS A 123 13.65 3.31 3.86
N GLY A 124 14.24 2.85 4.95
CA GLY A 124 15.60 3.24 5.34
C GLY A 124 15.77 4.71 5.75
N LEU A 125 14.68 5.47 5.88
CA LEU A 125 14.71 6.86 6.31
C LEU A 125 14.84 6.96 7.84
N PHE A 126 15.39 8.09 8.30
CA PHE A 126 15.49 8.45 9.70
C PHE A 126 14.77 9.76 9.95
N THR A 127 14.32 9.97 11.18
CA THR A 127 13.75 11.25 11.60
C THR A 127 14.72 12.40 11.30
N GLY A 128 14.23 13.48 10.70
CA GLY A 128 14.98 14.62 10.24
C GLY A 128 15.57 14.50 8.83
N ASN A 129 15.41 13.37 8.14
CA ASN A 129 15.80 13.28 6.73
C ASN A 129 14.91 14.16 5.86
N GLY A 130 15.50 14.90 4.91
CA GLY A 130 14.78 15.67 3.91
C GLY A 130 14.29 14.79 2.76
N VAL A 131 13.03 14.96 2.37
CA VAL A 131 12.38 14.29 1.23
C VAL A 131 11.66 15.30 0.37
N TYR A 132 11.65 15.11 -0.94
CA TYR A 132 10.87 15.93 -1.87
C TYR A 132 9.56 15.24 -2.21
N TYR A 133 8.47 15.97 -2.08
CA TYR A 133 7.17 15.50 -2.57
C TYR A 133 7.04 15.83 -4.05
N ARG A 134 6.60 14.84 -4.85
CA ARG A 134 6.26 15.03 -6.25
C ARG A 134 4.91 14.40 -6.56
N SER A 135 4.08 15.14 -7.26
CA SER A 135 2.82 14.67 -7.81
C SER A 135 2.80 14.87 -9.31
N SER A 136 2.40 13.86 -10.06
CA SER A 136 2.22 13.91 -11.52
C SER A 136 0.81 14.29 -11.93
N LYS A 137 -0.14 14.34 -10.99
CA LYS A 137 -1.55 14.66 -11.22
C LYS A 137 -1.96 15.92 -10.45
N ALA A 138 -2.88 16.68 -11.02
CA ALA A 138 -3.57 17.76 -10.33
C ALA A 138 -4.38 17.17 -9.16
N GLY A 139 -3.97 17.46 -7.95
CA GLY A 139 -4.53 16.94 -6.72
C GLY A 139 -3.41 16.59 -5.77
N ASP A 140 -2.75 17.62 -5.26
CA ASP A 140 -1.76 17.43 -4.19
C ASP A 140 -2.45 16.82 -2.96
N ILE A 141 -1.72 16.00 -2.23
CA ILE A 141 -2.14 15.61 -0.89
C ILE A 141 -2.34 16.90 -0.10
N GLY A 142 -3.46 17.01 0.59
CA GLY A 142 -3.79 18.23 1.34
C GLY A 142 -2.61 18.68 2.21
N GLY A 143 -2.23 19.94 2.08
CA GLY A 143 -1.10 20.53 2.80
C GLY A 143 0.29 20.29 2.18
N MET A 144 0.43 19.50 1.10
CA MET A 144 1.71 19.28 0.43
C MET A 144 1.77 19.99 -0.92
N VAL A 145 2.92 20.57 -1.22
CA VAL A 145 3.18 21.30 -2.48
C VAL A 145 4.13 20.50 -3.36
N ASN A 146 3.79 20.40 -4.65
CA ASN A 146 4.62 19.70 -5.63
C ASN A 146 6.04 20.30 -5.69
N ASN A 147 7.05 19.44 -5.64
CA ASN A 147 8.47 19.77 -5.46
C ASN A 147 8.82 20.44 -4.12
N GLY A 148 7.90 20.43 -3.14
CA GLY A 148 8.19 20.87 -1.77
C GLY A 148 9.17 19.96 -1.04
N LEU A 149 10.02 20.55 -0.21
CA LEU A 149 10.91 19.82 0.71
C LEU A 149 10.19 19.65 2.05
N TYR A 150 10.17 18.41 2.52
CA TYR A 150 9.60 18.02 3.81
C TYR A 150 10.61 17.21 4.62
N TYR A 151 10.38 17.08 5.91
CA TYR A 151 11.26 16.36 6.82
C TYR A 151 10.55 15.18 7.44
N VAL A 152 11.20 14.05 7.44
CA VAL A 152 10.66 12.76 7.91
C VAL A 152 10.59 12.71 9.43
N TYR A 153 9.45 12.27 9.95
CA TYR A 153 9.32 11.65 11.24
C TYR A 153 9.13 10.14 11.04
N LYS A 154 10.11 9.36 11.45
CA LYS A 154 10.08 7.91 11.32
C LYS A 154 9.15 7.31 12.37
N VAL A 155 8.06 6.67 11.91
CA VAL A 155 7.17 5.89 12.79
C VAL A 155 7.78 4.51 13.06
N ASP A 156 8.14 3.80 11.97
CA ASP A 156 8.84 2.52 12.02
C ASP A 156 9.66 2.27 10.74
N ASN A 157 10.00 1.02 10.43
CA ASN A 157 10.77 0.68 9.23
C ASN A 157 9.94 0.74 7.92
N ASN A 158 8.62 0.84 8.02
CA ASN A 158 7.70 0.79 6.89
C ASN A 158 6.83 2.05 6.79
N TYR A 159 6.69 2.80 7.89
CA TYR A 159 5.85 3.99 7.96
C TYR A 159 6.63 5.20 8.41
N PHE A 160 6.29 6.35 7.83
CA PHE A 160 6.79 7.64 8.28
C PHE A 160 5.72 8.73 8.06
N GLN A 161 5.85 9.82 8.78
CA GLN A 161 5.14 11.07 8.57
C GLN A 161 6.10 12.12 8.04
N VAL A 162 5.57 13.25 7.59
CA VAL A 162 6.41 14.38 7.16
C VAL A 162 5.96 15.68 7.80
N ALA A 163 6.91 16.55 8.08
CA ALA A 163 6.71 17.89 8.61
C ALA A 163 7.32 18.93 7.67
N GLN A 164 6.89 20.19 7.76
CA GLN A 164 7.39 21.28 6.93
C GLN A 164 8.80 21.71 7.34
N THR A 165 9.16 21.57 8.62
CA THR A 165 10.49 21.89 9.13
C THR A 165 11.14 20.70 9.78
N GLN A 166 12.48 20.71 9.83
CA GLN A 166 13.24 19.66 10.50
C GLN A 166 13.00 19.69 12.03
N ALA A 167 12.79 20.87 12.60
CA ALA A 167 12.48 21.02 14.01
C ALA A 167 11.15 20.36 14.36
N ASP A 168 10.12 20.55 13.54
CA ASP A 168 8.82 19.92 13.75
C ASP A 168 8.91 18.40 13.64
N ALA A 169 9.65 17.88 12.65
CA ALA A 169 9.86 16.44 12.49
C ALA A 169 10.58 15.80 13.70
N THR A 170 11.46 16.52 14.37
CA THR A 170 12.19 16.01 15.55
C THR A 170 11.44 16.20 16.86
N ASN A 171 10.47 17.13 16.91
CA ASN A 171 9.71 17.48 18.11
C ASN A 171 8.25 16.99 18.05
N ILE A 172 7.92 16.05 17.13
CA ILE A 172 6.57 15.49 17.09
C ILE A 172 6.26 14.82 18.43
N ASP A 173 5.37 15.46 19.19
CA ASP A 173 4.77 14.87 20.36
C ASP A 173 3.63 13.96 19.92
N ILE A 174 3.82 12.64 20.06
CA ILE A 174 2.82 11.63 19.75
C ILE A 174 1.58 11.67 20.68
N SER A 175 1.50 12.62 21.61
CA SER A 175 0.36 12.78 22.50
C SER A 175 -0.87 13.48 21.87
N GLY A 176 -0.84 13.81 20.57
CA GLY A 176 -2.06 14.03 19.78
C GLY A 176 -2.53 15.45 19.56
N ALA A 177 -1.77 16.48 19.93
CA ALA A 177 -2.21 17.88 19.73
C ALA A 177 -1.71 18.55 18.44
N ASP A 178 -0.60 18.10 17.89
CA ASP A 178 0.05 18.68 16.70
C ASP A 178 0.39 17.62 15.63
N ALA A 179 -0.63 16.87 15.19
CA ALA A 179 -0.43 15.97 14.05
C ALA A 179 -0.02 16.81 12.82
N PRO A 180 1.08 16.45 12.13
CA PRO A 180 1.46 17.12 10.89
C PRO A 180 0.36 17.00 9.85
N VAL A 181 0.14 18.06 9.09
CA VAL A 181 -0.88 18.22 8.04
C VAL A 181 -0.60 17.27 6.88
#